data_5413223a39ec87545613bf29d4d6510b
#
_entry.id   5413223a39ec87545613bf29d4d6510b
#
_cell.length_a   1.000
_cell.length_b   1.000
_cell.length_c   1.000
_cell.angle_alpha   90.00
_cell.angle_beta   90.00
_cell.angle_gamma   90.00
#
_symmetry.space_group_name_H-M   'P 1'
#
loop_
_entity.id
_entity.type
_entity.pdbx_description
1 polymer ?
#
loop_
_entity_poly.entity_id
_entity_poly.type
_entity_poly.pdbx_seq_one_letter_code
_entity_poly.pdbx_strand_id
1 'polypeptide(L)'
;TVGILHSLSGTMAISESTLVDTEKMAIAEINAAGGVTVGGKSYKIDYIVEDGASDWPTFAEKSKKLIDQDGVPVVFGGWTSASRKAMLPVYESKDAFLYYPIQYEAQECSNNIFYKGASPNQQSEPATDFMYKRSPAAGKPFFLVGSDYVFPRTSNTITKEQLKSLGGKVVGEDYLPLGNTEVAPR
;
A
#
# COMPACT_ATOMS: atom_id res chain seq x y z
N THR A 1 11.87 19.86 2.27
CA THR A 1 10.46 19.51 2.49
C THR A 1 10.14 18.18 1.83
N VAL A 2 9.34 17.33 2.46
CA VAL A 2 8.80 16.07 1.93
C VAL A 2 7.28 16.13 1.90
N GLY A 3 6.65 15.32 1.09
CA GLY A 3 5.21 15.14 1.08
C GLY A 3 4.78 13.94 1.93
N ILE A 4 3.60 14.04 2.54
CA ILE A 4 2.89 12.95 3.18
C ILE A 4 1.50 12.91 2.55
N LEU A 5 1.16 11.79 1.89
CA LEU A 5 -0.09 11.67 1.16
C LEU A 5 -0.80 10.37 1.54
N HIS A 6 -1.82 10.50 2.34
CA HIS A 6 -2.67 9.42 2.83
C HIS A 6 -4.13 9.83 2.86
N SER A 7 -5.06 8.88 2.98
CA SER A 7 -6.47 9.20 3.21
C SER A 7 -6.68 9.62 4.67
N LEU A 8 -7.02 10.88 4.88
CA LEU A 8 -7.43 11.43 6.19
C LEU A 8 -8.95 11.48 6.32
N SER A 9 -9.66 11.26 5.23
CA SER A 9 -11.12 11.16 5.15
C SER A 9 -11.55 9.96 4.30
N GLY A 10 -12.83 9.61 4.39
CA GLY A 10 -13.38 8.45 3.68
C GLY A 10 -13.06 7.09 4.35
N THR A 11 -13.32 6.01 3.62
CA THR A 11 -13.29 4.62 4.12
C THR A 11 -11.93 4.19 4.66
N MET A 12 -10.83 4.68 4.05
CA MET A 12 -9.47 4.28 4.41
C MET A 12 -8.87 5.11 5.55
N ALA A 13 -9.52 6.19 5.98
CA ALA A 13 -9.00 7.10 7.01
C ALA A 13 -8.65 6.38 8.32
N ILE A 14 -9.44 5.37 8.71
CA ILE A 14 -9.21 4.58 9.93
C ILE A 14 -7.84 3.87 9.94
N SER A 15 -7.35 3.48 8.76
CA SER A 15 -6.06 2.80 8.62
C SER A 15 -4.92 3.78 8.32
N GLU A 16 -5.21 4.81 7.51
CA GLU A 16 -4.15 5.68 6.96
C GLU A 16 -3.78 6.85 7.88
N SER A 17 -4.68 7.32 8.78
CA SER A 17 -4.35 8.37 9.73
C SER A 17 -3.20 8.00 10.67
N THR A 18 -3.14 6.73 11.09
CA THR A 18 -2.05 6.23 11.95
C THR A 18 -0.69 6.20 11.24
N LEU A 19 -0.67 6.06 9.92
CA LEU A 19 0.56 6.15 9.12
C LEU A 19 1.10 7.58 9.11
N VAL A 20 0.22 8.56 8.91
CA VAL A 20 0.59 9.98 8.98
C VAL A 20 1.20 10.33 10.33
N ASP A 21 0.62 9.86 11.43
CA ASP A 21 1.15 10.08 12.77
C ASP A 21 2.52 9.41 12.96
N THR A 22 2.69 8.20 12.44
CA THR A 22 3.96 7.46 12.48
C THR A 22 5.06 8.17 11.69
N GLU A 23 4.74 8.65 10.49
CA GLU A 23 5.68 9.41 9.64
C GLU A 23 6.09 10.74 10.29
N LYS A 24 5.13 11.47 10.87
CA LYS A 24 5.42 12.69 11.64
C LYS A 24 6.28 12.42 12.86
N MET A 25 6.01 11.34 13.57
CA MET A 25 6.83 10.91 14.72
C MET A 25 8.27 10.64 14.27
N ALA A 26 8.47 9.87 13.21
CA ALA A 26 9.80 9.58 12.67
C ALA A 26 10.54 10.85 12.24
N ILE A 27 9.86 11.78 11.57
CA ILE A 27 10.42 13.07 11.19
C ILE A 27 10.82 13.90 12.43
N ALA A 28 9.98 13.89 13.47
CA ALA A 28 10.27 14.60 14.71
C ALA A 28 11.52 14.02 15.41
N GLU A 29 11.66 12.71 15.48
CA GLU A 29 12.83 12.03 16.04
C GLU A 29 14.10 12.32 15.25
N ILE A 30 14.06 12.23 13.93
CA ILE A 30 15.18 12.59 13.05
C ILE A 30 15.59 14.05 13.27
N ASN A 31 14.62 14.95 13.33
CA ASN A 31 14.85 16.35 13.56
C ASN A 31 15.45 16.65 14.96
N ALA A 32 14.95 15.95 15.99
CA ALA A 32 15.51 16.07 17.35
C ALA A 32 16.98 15.61 17.41
N ALA A 33 17.31 14.55 16.67
CA ALA A 33 18.68 14.02 16.56
C ALA A 33 19.64 14.89 15.72
N GLY A 34 19.19 16.04 15.21
CA GLY A 34 20.03 16.95 14.42
C GLY A 34 19.62 17.08 12.95
N GLY A 35 18.72 16.24 12.48
CA GLY A 35 18.26 16.20 11.09
C GLY A 35 19.07 15.25 10.22
N VAL A 36 18.98 15.44 8.92
CA VAL A 36 19.68 14.62 7.90
C VAL A 36 20.93 15.34 7.42
N THR A 37 22.07 14.65 7.37
CA THR A 37 23.32 15.23 6.88
C THR A 37 23.52 14.92 5.40
N VAL A 38 23.62 15.96 4.59
CA VAL A 38 23.88 15.87 3.16
C VAL A 38 25.07 16.77 2.81
N GLY A 39 26.12 16.22 2.20
CA GLY A 39 27.30 16.99 1.82
C GLY A 39 27.98 17.69 3.01
N GLY A 40 27.94 17.10 4.21
CA GLY A 40 28.52 17.68 5.43
C GLY A 40 27.68 18.76 6.10
N LYS A 41 26.47 19.05 5.59
CA LYS A 41 25.52 20.00 6.19
C LYS A 41 24.32 19.26 6.74
N SER A 42 23.85 19.66 7.93
CA SER A 42 22.65 19.12 8.55
C SER A 42 21.41 19.92 8.14
N TYR A 43 20.35 19.20 7.80
CA TYR A 43 19.06 19.75 7.39
C TYR A 43 17.96 19.19 8.25
N LYS A 44 17.05 20.04 8.70
CA LYS A 44 15.78 19.60 9.28
C LYS A 44 14.82 19.22 8.16
N ILE A 45 14.03 18.17 8.40
CA ILE A 45 12.97 17.75 7.49
C ILE A 45 11.72 18.54 7.84
N ASP A 46 11.15 19.20 6.84
CA ASP A 46 9.82 19.78 6.87
C ASP A 46 8.88 18.96 6.00
N TYR A 47 7.56 19.04 6.22
CA TYR A 47 6.62 18.22 5.49
C TYR A 47 5.31 18.96 5.15
N ILE A 48 4.68 18.55 4.07
CA ILE A 48 3.34 18.96 3.66
C ILE A 48 2.46 17.71 3.65
N VAL A 49 1.29 17.80 4.32
CA VAL A 49 0.32 16.70 4.37
C VAL A 49 -0.84 16.99 3.43
N GLU A 50 -1.19 16.01 2.59
CA GLU A 50 -2.35 16.06 1.72
C GLU A 50 -3.30 14.88 2.00
N ASP A 51 -4.60 15.15 1.87
CA ASP A 51 -5.65 14.15 2.01
C ASP A 51 -6.00 13.54 0.65
N GLY A 52 -5.81 12.23 0.51
CA GLY A 52 -6.20 11.44 -0.65
C GLY A 52 -7.69 11.07 -0.66
N ALA A 53 -8.42 11.37 0.43
CA ALA A 53 -9.86 11.24 0.58
C ALA A 53 -10.44 9.86 0.22
N SER A 54 -9.65 8.79 0.32
CA SER A 54 -10.02 7.43 -0.11
C SER A 54 -10.48 7.34 -1.58
N ASP A 55 -10.03 8.29 -2.40
CA ASP A 55 -10.39 8.41 -3.81
C ASP A 55 -9.14 8.39 -4.69
N TRP A 56 -9.03 7.42 -5.56
CA TRP A 56 -7.79 7.17 -6.31
C TRP A 56 -7.41 8.30 -7.27
N PRO A 57 -8.33 8.92 -8.02
CA PRO A 57 -8.04 10.14 -8.78
C PRO A 57 -7.49 11.28 -7.93
N THR A 58 -8.04 11.49 -6.73
CA THR A 58 -7.58 12.50 -5.77
C THR A 58 -6.13 12.27 -5.36
N PHE A 59 -5.69 11.02 -5.15
CA PHE A 59 -4.27 10.72 -4.90
C PHE A 59 -3.37 11.19 -6.05
N ALA A 60 -3.78 10.98 -7.29
CA ALA A 60 -3.00 11.45 -8.45
C ALA A 60 -2.97 12.99 -8.53
N GLU A 61 -4.07 13.66 -8.25
CA GLU A 61 -4.14 15.14 -8.22
C GLU A 61 -3.28 15.73 -7.10
N LYS A 62 -3.35 15.16 -5.89
CA LYS A 62 -2.55 15.59 -4.75
C LYS A 62 -1.06 15.34 -4.96
N SER A 63 -0.71 14.23 -5.62
CA SER A 63 0.68 13.99 -6.05
C SER A 63 1.19 15.08 -6.99
N LYS A 64 0.39 15.45 -8.00
CA LYS A 64 0.75 16.56 -8.90
C LYS A 64 0.89 17.88 -8.16
N LYS A 65 -0.01 18.17 -7.23
CA LYS A 65 0.07 19.39 -6.42
C LYS A 65 1.36 19.42 -5.61
N LEU A 66 1.68 18.39 -4.87
CA LEU A 66 2.92 18.29 -4.08
C LEU A 66 4.16 18.49 -4.92
N ILE A 67 4.22 17.90 -6.13
CA ILE A 67 5.38 17.97 -6.99
C ILE A 67 5.44 19.31 -7.73
N ASP A 68 4.37 19.72 -8.41
CA ASP A 68 4.37 20.86 -9.34
C ASP A 68 4.21 22.21 -8.65
N GLN A 69 3.41 22.26 -7.56
CA GLN A 69 3.09 23.52 -6.87
C GLN A 69 3.91 23.70 -5.61
N ASP A 70 4.07 22.64 -4.83
CA ASP A 70 4.77 22.70 -3.55
C ASP A 70 6.26 22.35 -3.66
N GLY A 71 6.72 21.92 -4.85
CA GLY A 71 8.14 21.63 -5.13
C GLY A 71 8.71 20.45 -4.34
N VAL A 72 7.85 19.47 -4.01
CA VAL A 72 8.21 18.31 -3.19
C VAL A 72 8.59 17.13 -4.08
N PRO A 73 9.88 16.75 -4.17
CA PRO A 73 10.30 15.65 -5.05
C PRO A 73 10.16 14.26 -4.43
N VAL A 74 9.91 14.18 -3.12
CA VAL A 74 9.82 12.93 -2.36
C VAL A 74 8.55 12.92 -1.54
N VAL A 75 7.73 11.90 -1.73
CA VAL A 75 6.46 11.72 -1.02
C VAL A 75 6.44 10.35 -0.34
N PHE A 76 5.98 10.32 0.90
CA PHE A 76 5.65 9.12 1.64
C PHE A 76 4.14 8.93 1.59
N GLY A 77 3.66 7.75 1.21
CA GLY A 77 2.22 7.61 1.20
C GLY A 77 1.63 6.49 0.36
N GLY A 78 0.32 6.52 0.37
CA GLY A 78 -0.54 5.49 -0.15
C GLY A 78 -0.64 4.29 0.77
N TRP A 79 -1.80 3.67 0.79
CA TRP A 79 -2.07 2.43 1.53
C TRP A 79 -2.58 1.34 0.60
N THR A 80 -3.53 1.67 -0.26
CA THR A 80 -4.06 0.70 -1.21
C THR A 80 -3.18 0.59 -2.46
N SER A 81 -3.11 -0.60 -3.03
CA SER A 81 -2.47 -0.76 -4.35
C SER A 81 -3.18 0.05 -5.44
N ALA A 82 -4.47 0.34 -5.26
CA ALA A 82 -5.23 1.18 -6.18
C ALA A 82 -4.75 2.64 -6.15
N SER A 83 -4.54 3.24 -4.96
CA SER A 83 -3.98 4.59 -4.84
C SER A 83 -2.55 4.65 -5.41
N ARG A 84 -1.70 3.65 -5.10
CA ARG A 84 -0.34 3.58 -5.67
C ARG A 84 -0.37 3.56 -7.20
N LYS A 85 -1.22 2.72 -7.80
CA LYS A 85 -1.32 2.63 -9.27
C LYS A 85 -1.86 3.91 -9.92
N ALA A 86 -2.72 4.64 -9.23
CA ALA A 86 -3.16 5.96 -9.69
C ALA A 86 -2.05 7.01 -9.63
N MET A 87 -1.20 6.93 -8.61
CA MET A 87 -0.05 7.83 -8.42
C MET A 87 1.12 7.52 -9.35
N LEU A 88 1.37 6.25 -9.67
CA LEU A 88 2.54 5.78 -10.44
C LEU A 88 2.84 6.62 -11.68
N PRO A 89 1.90 6.89 -12.61
CA PRO A 89 2.19 7.68 -13.81
C PRO A 89 2.64 9.12 -13.51
N VAL A 90 2.19 9.66 -12.37
CA VAL A 90 2.58 11.02 -11.95
C VAL A 90 4.06 11.03 -11.58
N TYR A 91 4.50 10.11 -10.72
CA TYR A 91 5.90 10.05 -10.27
C TYR A 91 6.85 9.73 -11.42
N GLU A 92 6.49 8.82 -12.32
CA GLU A 92 7.31 8.51 -13.50
C GLU A 92 7.43 9.69 -14.47
N SER A 93 6.32 10.40 -14.73
CA SER A 93 6.33 11.53 -15.66
C SER A 93 7.05 12.77 -15.12
N LYS A 94 7.20 12.88 -13.80
CA LYS A 94 7.80 14.04 -13.12
C LYS A 94 9.20 13.76 -12.56
N ASP A 95 9.72 12.55 -12.72
CA ASP A 95 10.98 12.09 -12.14
C ASP A 95 11.06 12.35 -10.63
N ALA A 96 9.92 12.17 -9.94
CA ALA A 96 9.79 12.30 -8.50
C ALA A 96 9.73 10.92 -7.84
N PHE A 97 9.82 10.84 -6.52
CA PHE A 97 9.90 9.58 -5.80
C PHE A 97 8.73 9.39 -4.83
N LEU A 98 8.15 8.18 -4.88
CA LEU A 98 7.16 7.71 -3.91
C LEU A 98 7.76 6.61 -3.03
N TYR A 99 7.71 6.80 -1.72
CA TYR A 99 7.98 5.75 -0.75
C TYR A 99 6.65 5.14 -0.30
N TYR A 100 6.35 3.96 -0.84
CA TYR A 100 5.12 3.22 -0.55
C TYR A 100 5.35 2.26 0.62
N PRO A 101 4.71 2.47 1.80
CA PRO A 101 5.09 1.79 3.03
C PRO A 101 4.46 0.41 3.22
N ILE A 102 3.38 0.10 2.50
CA ILE A 102 2.50 -1.04 2.77
C ILE A 102 2.83 -2.22 1.85
N GLN A 103 2.40 -3.42 2.25
CA GLN A 103 2.47 -4.62 1.43
C GLN A 103 1.73 -4.43 0.09
N TYR A 104 2.16 -5.16 -0.91
CA TYR A 104 1.60 -5.06 -2.24
C TYR A 104 1.63 -6.42 -2.95
N GLU A 105 0.90 -6.53 -4.05
CA GLU A 105 0.77 -7.77 -4.82
C GLU A 105 2.00 -8.13 -5.67
N ALA A 106 3.09 -7.37 -5.60
CA ALA A 106 4.21 -7.42 -6.53
C ALA A 106 3.74 -7.17 -7.99
N GLN A 107 4.42 -7.74 -8.99
CA GLN A 107 4.06 -7.63 -10.42
C GLN A 107 4.07 -6.19 -10.95
N GLU A 108 4.79 -5.30 -10.26
CA GLU A 108 4.99 -3.91 -10.63
C GLU A 108 6.43 -3.54 -10.36
N CYS A 109 7.04 -2.82 -11.28
CA CYS A 109 8.39 -2.31 -11.16
C CYS A 109 8.42 -0.87 -11.68
N SER A 110 8.95 0.04 -10.87
CA SER A 110 9.16 1.43 -11.24
C SER A 110 10.45 1.94 -10.62
N ASN A 111 11.19 2.74 -11.35
CA ASN A 111 12.37 3.42 -10.83
C ASN A 111 12.02 4.58 -9.89
N ASN A 112 10.76 4.97 -9.86
CA ASN A 112 10.26 6.11 -9.11
C ASN A 112 9.48 5.71 -7.84
N ILE A 113 9.23 4.41 -7.62
CA ILE A 113 8.53 3.91 -6.43
C ILE A 113 9.42 2.99 -5.61
N PHE A 114 9.58 3.31 -4.33
CA PHE A 114 10.24 2.46 -3.36
C PHE A 114 9.21 1.62 -2.61
N TYR A 115 9.13 0.34 -2.95
CA TYR A 115 8.23 -0.62 -2.31
C TYR A 115 8.84 -1.13 -1.01
N LYS A 116 8.29 -0.73 0.14
CA LYS A 116 8.83 -1.05 1.46
C LYS A 116 8.12 -2.20 2.17
N GLY A 117 6.88 -2.47 1.77
CA GLY A 117 6.08 -3.54 2.36
C GLY A 117 6.35 -4.91 1.75
N ALA A 118 5.81 -5.94 2.39
CA ALA A 118 5.98 -7.32 1.99
C ALA A 118 5.31 -7.62 0.64
N SER A 119 6.00 -8.41 -0.18
CA SER A 119 5.45 -9.02 -1.39
C SER A 119 4.81 -10.40 -1.09
N PRO A 120 4.06 -11.02 -2.01
CA PRO A 120 3.33 -12.26 -1.75
C PRO A 120 4.20 -13.41 -1.26
N ASN A 121 5.41 -13.57 -1.77
CA ASN A 121 6.37 -14.59 -1.34
C ASN A 121 6.85 -14.41 0.11
N GLN A 122 6.68 -13.23 0.68
CA GLN A 122 7.04 -12.92 2.06
C GLN A 122 5.83 -13.00 3.01
N GLN A 123 4.61 -12.97 2.51
CA GLN A 123 3.39 -12.88 3.30
C GLN A 123 2.35 -13.96 2.94
N SER A 124 1.65 -13.84 1.82
CA SER A 124 0.52 -14.70 1.48
C SER A 124 0.93 -16.12 1.10
N GLU A 125 2.03 -16.31 0.41
CA GLU A 125 2.50 -17.64 0.01
C GLU A 125 2.91 -18.49 1.21
N PRO A 126 3.75 -18.02 2.17
CA PRO A 126 4.04 -18.79 3.37
C PRO A 126 2.80 -19.08 4.23
N ALA A 127 1.87 -18.13 4.31
CA ALA A 127 0.62 -18.32 5.04
C ALA A 127 -0.25 -19.39 4.40
N THR A 128 -0.40 -19.38 3.08
CA THR A 128 -1.14 -20.39 2.32
C THR A 128 -0.51 -21.77 2.49
N ASP A 129 0.82 -21.87 2.41
CA ASP A 129 1.55 -23.12 2.61
C ASP A 129 1.32 -23.69 4.03
N PHE A 130 1.41 -22.82 5.05
CA PHE A 130 1.11 -23.21 6.43
C PHE A 130 -0.34 -23.67 6.60
N MET A 131 -1.30 -22.93 6.08
CA MET A 131 -2.72 -23.27 6.18
C MET A 131 -3.04 -24.61 5.50
N TYR A 132 -2.45 -24.86 4.34
CA TYR A 132 -2.70 -26.10 3.58
C TYR A 132 -2.02 -27.32 4.19
N LYS A 133 -0.79 -27.18 4.72
CA LYS A 133 0.03 -28.33 5.17
C LYS A 133 0.00 -28.59 6.67
N ARG A 134 -0.14 -27.55 7.50
CA ARG A 134 0.17 -27.65 8.93
C ARG A 134 -0.93 -27.18 9.88
N SER A 135 -1.90 -26.38 9.40
CA SER A 135 -2.97 -25.89 10.26
C SER A 135 -3.99 -26.99 10.55
N PRO A 136 -4.91 -26.82 11.52
CA PRO A 136 -6.06 -27.70 11.72
C PRO A 136 -6.96 -27.83 10.47
N ALA A 137 -6.82 -26.93 9.51
CA ALA A 137 -7.50 -26.94 8.22
C ALA A 137 -6.69 -27.64 7.11
N ALA A 138 -5.57 -28.31 7.44
CA ALA A 138 -4.72 -28.97 6.45
C ALA A 138 -5.50 -29.91 5.54
N GLY A 139 -5.27 -29.78 4.22
CA GLY A 139 -5.97 -30.58 3.21
C GLY A 139 -7.45 -30.24 2.99
N LYS A 140 -8.01 -29.26 3.69
CA LYS A 140 -9.37 -28.79 3.46
C LYS A 140 -9.44 -27.87 2.24
N PRO A 141 -10.61 -27.79 1.57
CA PRO A 141 -10.81 -26.84 0.49
C PRO A 141 -10.82 -25.41 1.00
N PHE A 142 -10.41 -24.49 0.15
CA PHE A 142 -10.34 -23.05 0.43
C PHE A 142 -11.52 -22.33 -0.23
N PHE A 143 -12.07 -21.36 0.49
CA PHE A 143 -12.92 -20.32 -0.07
C PHE A 143 -12.19 -18.99 0.11
N LEU A 144 -12.05 -18.21 -0.97
CA LEU A 144 -11.26 -16.97 -0.98
C LEU A 144 -12.21 -15.77 -0.90
N VAL A 145 -11.93 -14.86 0.01
CA VAL A 145 -12.70 -13.61 0.17
C VAL A 145 -11.75 -12.45 0.16
N GLY A 146 -12.13 -11.35 -0.50
CA GLY A 146 -11.34 -10.13 -0.53
C GLY A 146 -12.17 -8.87 -0.72
N SER A 147 -11.58 -7.73 -0.47
CA SER A 147 -12.15 -6.46 -0.91
C SER A 147 -12.02 -6.32 -2.42
N ASP A 148 -12.98 -5.64 -3.06
CA ASP A 148 -13.04 -5.53 -4.51
C ASP A 148 -12.12 -4.45 -5.06
N TYR A 149 -10.82 -4.71 -5.05
CA TYR A 149 -9.81 -3.89 -5.74
C TYR A 149 -8.57 -4.72 -6.09
N VAL A 150 -7.58 -4.11 -6.73
CA VAL A 150 -6.46 -4.81 -7.37
C VAL A 150 -5.67 -5.73 -6.44
N PHE A 151 -5.36 -5.30 -5.20
CA PHE A 151 -4.52 -6.11 -4.31
C PHE A 151 -5.15 -7.46 -3.93
N PRO A 152 -6.38 -7.54 -3.39
CA PRO A 152 -6.98 -8.84 -3.04
C PRO A 152 -7.22 -9.73 -4.27
N ARG A 153 -7.65 -9.16 -5.39
CA ARG A 153 -7.87 -9.93 -6.62
C ARG A 153 -6.60 -10.59 -7.12
N THR A 154 -5.49 -9.85 -7.15
CA THR A 154 -4.19 -10.39 -7.56
C THR A 154 -3.65 -11.39 -6.53
N SER A 155 -3.76 -11.10 -5.24
CA SER A 155 -3.37 -12.02 -4.17
C SER A 155 -4.14 -13.34 -4.23
N ASN A 156 -5.46 -13.29 -4.47
CA ASN A 156 -6.26 -14.50 -4.64
C ASN A 156 -5.87 -15.30 -5.90
N THR A 157 -5.49 -14.61 -6.97
CA THR A 157 -4.96 -15.28 -8.17
C THR A 157 -3.66 -16.03 -7.85
N ILE A 158 -2.72 -15.42 -7.17
CA ILE A 158 -1.46 -16.04 -6.73
C ILE A 158 -1.77 -17.25 -5.80
N THR A 159 -2.65 -17.04 -4.83
CA THR A 159 -3.08 -18.10 -3.90
C THR A 159 -3.72 -19.31 -4.63
N LYS A 160 -4.55 -19.06 -5.64
CA LYS A 160 -5.15 -20.12 -6.47
C LYS A 160 -4.08 -20.95 -7.20
N GLU A 161 -3.12 -20.30 -7.82
CA GLU A 161 -2.04 -20.98 -8.52
C GLU A 161 -1.15 -21.77 -7.55
N GLN A 162 -0.84 -21.21 -6.38
CA GLN A 162 -0.11 -21.93 -5.34
C GLN A 162 -0.87 -23.15 -4.85
N LEU A 163 -2.15 -23.02 -4.49
CA LEU A 163 -2.96 -24.13 -4.04
C LEU A 163 -3.06 -25.23 -5.10
N LYS A 164 -3.20 -24.86 -6.36
CA LYS A 164 -3.20 -25.81 -7.48
C LYS A 164 -1.88 -26.59 -7.55
N SER A 165 -0.75 -25.93 -7.38
CA SER A 165 0.58 -26.58 -7.36
C SER A 165 0.76 -27.53 -6.18
N LEU A 166 0.10 -27.25 -5.05
CA LEU A 166 0.10 -28.08 -3.85
C LEU A 166 -0.90 -29.23 -3.90
N GLY A 167 -1.75 -29.31 -4.93
CA GLY A 167 -2.86 -30.26 -4.99
C GLY A 167 -4.10 -29.85 -4.17
N GLY A 168 -4.17 -28.59 -3.72
CA GLY A 168 -5.29 -28.04 -2.99
C GLY A 168 -6.47 -27.68 -3.89
N LYS A 169 -7.64 -27.49 -3.26
CA LYS A 169 -8.88 -27.16 -3.96
C LYS A 169 -9.44 -25.82 -3.47
N VAL A 170 -9.73 -24.93 -4.41
CA VAL A 170 -10.53 -23.72 -4.18
C VAL A 170 -11.98 -24.03 -4.59
N VAL A 171 -12.93 -23.79 -3.67
CA VAL A 171 -14.35 -24.09 -3.86
C VAL A 171 -15.19 -22.87 -4.16
N GLY A 172 -14.63 -21.68 -3.99
CA GLY A 172 -15.32 -20.43 -4.34
C GLY A 172 -14.43 -19.22 -4.06
N GLU A 173 -14.88 -18.11 -4.58
CA GLU A 173 -14.21 -16.81 -4.46
C GLU A 173 -15.28 -15.72 -4.49
N ASP A 174 -15.19 -14.74 -3.58
CA ASP A 174 -16.11 -13.61 -3.54
C ASP A 174 -15.39 -12.32 -3.14
N TYR A 175 -15.97 -11.18 -3.54
CA TYR A 175 -15.40 -9.86 -3.32
C TYR A 175 -16.45 -8.86 -2.86
N LEU A 176 -16.09 -8.07 -1.86
CA LEU A 176 -16.91 -7.01 -1.30
C LEU A 176 -16.30 -5.64 -1.63
N PRO A 177 -17.06 -4.68 -2.16
CA PRO A 177 -16.59 -3.31 -2.32
C PRO A 177 -16.07 -2.73 -1.01
N LEU A 178 -15.01 -1.91 -1.08
CA LEU A 178 -14.48 -1.21 0.09
C LEU A 178 -15.60 -0.35 0.71
N GLY A 179 -15.72 -0.42 2.04
CA GLY A 179 -16.73 0.31 2.80
C GLY A 179 -18.12 -0.35 2.82
N ASN A 180 -18.32 -1.46 2.12
CA ASN A 180 -19.55 -2.23 2.22
C ASN A 180 -19.55 -3.08 3.50
N THR A 181 -20.63 -2.98 4.27
CA THR A 181 -20.85 -3.75 5.50
C THR A 181 -21.92 -4.82 5.34
N GLU A 182 -22.55 -4.90 4.18
CA GLU A 182 -23.56 -5.91 3.91
C GLU A 182 -22.92 -7.22 3.44
N VAL A 183 -22.90 -8.18 4.34
CA VAL A 183 -22.34 -9.53 4.12
C VAL A 183 -23.43 -10.60 4.03
N ALA A 184 -24.67 -10.22 3.75
CA ALA A 184 -25.75 -11.17 3.57
C ALA A 184 -25.43 -12.14 2.40
N PRO A 185 -25.80 -13.42 2.49
CA PRO A 185 -25.57 -14.39 1.42
C PRO A 185 -26.19 -13.91 0.10
N ARG A 186 -25.41 -13.90 -0.95
CA ARG A 186 -25.89 -13.74 -2.32
C ARG A 186 -26.09 -15.11 -2.95
#